data_8497809c8310855e987e2a5edb6a3bf3
#
_entry.id   8497809c8310855e987e2a5edb6a3bf3
#
_cell.length_a   1.000
_cell.length_b   1.000
_cell.length_c   1.000
_cell.angle_alpha   90.00
_cell.angle_beta   90.00
_cell.angle_gamma   90.00
#
_symmetry.space_group_name_H-M   'P 1'
#
loop_
_entity.id
_entity.type
_entity.pdbx_description
1 polymer ?
#
loop_
_entity_poly.entity_id
_entity_poly.type
_entity_poly.pdbx_seq_one_letter_code
_entity_poly.pdbx_strand_id
1 'polypeptide(L)'
;AGIGIGYTSMRIRGIDHTRINVTINGIPLNDAESQGVYWVDIPDLASSVQDIQIQRGVGASTNGACAFGATINLKTESIHAEPYTEINSSYGSFNTMKNNIQVGSGLIKDHFCFDARISKLHSDGYIDYSGSDHESFFVSGTYYSNKTLVKANIFKGKEKTGISWWGVPEDMLETNRTYNPAGEY
;
A
#
# COMPACT_ATOMS: atom_id res chain seq x y z
N ALA A 1 -14.16 -8.56 -4.55
CA ALA A 1 -13.86 -7.63 -3.46
C ALA A 1 -13.01 -8.36 -2.44
N GLY A 2 -11.75 -7.99 -2.33
CA GLY A 2 -10.84 -8.63 -1.38
C GLY A 2 -11.19 -8.33 0.07
N ILE A 3 -10.64 -9.10 0.96
CA ILE A 3 -10.77 -8.96 2.42
C ILE A 3 -9.94 -7.80 3.00
N GLY A 4 -9.40 -6.92 2.15
CA GLY A 4 -8.52 -5.81 2.57
C GLY A 4 -7.04 -6.17 2.70
N ILE A 5 -6.68 -7.42 2.46
CA ILE A 5 -5.31 -7.94 2.40
C ILE A 5 -5.20 -8.68 1.08
N GLY A 6 -4.09 -8.51 0.34
CA GLY A 6 -3.93 -9.07 -0.99
C GLY A 6 -4.62 -8.23 -2.08
N TYR A 7 -5.39 -8.86 -2.95
CA TYR A 7 -6.09 -8.16 -4.02
C TYR A 7 -7.06 -7.10 -3.49
N THR A 8 -6.78 -5.85 -3.81
CA THR A 8 -7.56 -4.70 -3.37
C THR A 8 -7.82 -3.76 -4.55
N SER A 9 -9.03 -3.23 -4.64
CA SER A 9 -9.36 -2.14 -5.55
C SER A 9 -9.95 -0.97 -4.76
N MET A 10 -9.60 0.23 -5.18
CA MET A 10 -10.05 1.46 -4.54
C MET A 10 -11.06 2.18 -5.44
N ARG A 11 -12.18 2.62 -4.87
CA ARG A 11 -13.17 3.44 -5.55
C ARG A 11 -13.46 4.69 -4.74
N ILE A 12 -13.61 5.81 -5.40
CA ILE A 12 -13.96 7.08 -4.77
C ILE A 12 -15.28 7.57 -5.36
N ARG A 13 -16.32 7.66 -4.51
CA ARG A 13 -17.68 8.03 -4.92
C ARG A 13 -18.24 7.17 -6.08
N GLY A 14 -17.94 5.88 -6.07
CA GLY A 14 -18.38 4.95 -7.13
C GLY A 14 -17.54 5.00 -8.40
N ILE A 15 -16.61 5.94 -8.54
CA ILE A 15 -15.75 6.05 -9.71
C ILE A 15 -14.70 4.94 -9.68
N ASP A 16 -14.49 4.33 -10.82
CA ASP A 16 -13.56 3.22 -11.00
C ASP A 16 -12.10 3.63 -10.77
N HIS A 17 -11.28 2.68 -10.32
CA HIS A 17 -9.86 2.89 -10.00
C HIS A 17 -9.03 3.38 -11.20
N THR A 18 -9.41 3.05 -12.42
CA THR A 18 -8.73 3.50 -13.65
C THR A 18 -8.87 5.01 -13.92
N ARG A 19 -9.76 5.68 -13.17
CA ARG A 19 -10.00 7.13 -13.25
C ARG A 19 -9.54 7.88 -11.99
N ILE A 20 -8.72 7.22 -11.20
CA ILE A 20 -8.11 7.79 -9.99
C ILE A 20 -6.61 7.85 -10.22
N ASN A 21 -6.06 9.04 -10.22
CA ASN A 21 -4.62 9.22 -10.29
C ASN A 21 -3.98 8.96 -8.92
N VAL A 22 -2.95 8.16 -8.89
CA VAL A 22 -2.18 7.87 -7.67
C VAL A 22 -0.73 8.23 -7.90
N THR A 23 -0.17 9.01 -7.00
CA THR A 23 1.25 9.35 -7.03
C THR A 23 1.94 8.98 -5.73
N ILE A 24 3.22 8.64 -5.81
CA ILE A 24 4.11 8.50 -4.66
C ILE A 24 5.24 9.51 -4.78
N ASN A 25 5.35 10.42 -3.82
CA ASN A 25 6.32 11.53 -3.86
C ASN A 25 6.25 12.36 -5.18
N GLY A 26 5.05 12.50 -5.76
CA GLY A 26 4.83 13.19 -7.01
C GLY A 26 5.07 12.37 -8.28
N ILE A 27 5.49 11.09 -8.15
CA ILE A 27 5.70 10.19 -9.29
C ILE A 27 4.43 9.36 -9.50
N PRO A 28 3.83 9.33 -10.71
CA PRO A 28 2.65 8.52 -11.00
C PRO A 28 2.92 7.03 -10.81
N LEU A 29 2.00 6.34 -10.16
CA LEU A 29 2.00 4.89 -9.97
C LEU A 29 1.05 4.16 -10.94
N ASN A 30 0.15 4.90 -11.59
CA ASN A 30 -0.78 4.30 -12.52
C ASN A 30 -0.04 3.63 -13.68
N ASP A 31 -0.39 2.40 -13.95
CA ASP A 31 0.11 1.67 -15.11
C ASP A 31 -0.29 2.36 -16.41
N ALA A 32 0.64 2.43 -17.38
CA ALA A 32 0.45 3.19 -18.60
C ALA A 32 -0.60 2.58 -19.55
N GLU A 33 -0.84 1.28 -19.48
CA GLU A 33 -1.78 0.55 -20.32
C GLU A 33 -3.17 0.48 -19.68
N SER A 34 -3.24 -0.09 -18.47
CA SER A 34 -4.50 -0.29 -17.74
C SER A 34 -5.02 0.95 -17.02
N GLN A 35 -4.17 1.96 -16.83
CA GLN A 35 -4.43 3.19 -16.09
C GLN A 35 -4.80 2.97 -14.62
N GLY A 36 -4.69 1.75 -14.12
CA GLY A 36 -4.93 1.38 -12.73
C GLY A 36 -3.66 1.29 -11.91
N VAL A 37 -3.82 1.12 -10.61
CA VAL A 37 -2.74 0.74 -9.69
C VAL A 37 -3.00 -0.67 -9.19
N TYR A 38 -2.03 -1.55 -9.35
CA TYR A 38 -2.06 -2.91 -8.84
C TYR A 38 -1.48 -2.92 -7.42
N TRP A 39 -2.34 -2.72 -6.42
CA TRP A 39 -1.93 -2.68 -5.02
C TRP A 39 -1.32 -3.99 -4.52
N VAL A 40 -1.68 -5.10 -5.17
CA VAL A 40 -1.10 -6.43 -4.92
C VAL A 40 0.41 -6.46 -5.19
N ASP A 41 0.90 -5.68 -6.15
CA ASP A 41 2.32 -5.65 -6.50
C ASP A 41 3.18 -4.80 -5.54
N ILE A 42 2.54 -4.06 -4.62
CA ILE A 42 3.20 -3.17 -3.66
C ILE A 42 2.73 -3.45 -2.23
N PRO A 43 3.00 -4.66 -1.71
CA PRO A 43 2.51 -5.10 -0.41
C PRO A 43 3.01 -4.20 0.71
N ASP A 44 2.07 -3.83 1.61
CA ASP A 44 2.33 -3.00 2.79
C ASP A 44 2.99 -1.63 2.50
N LEU A 45 2.74 -1.05 1.32
CA LEU A 45 3.20 0.30 0.99
C LEU A 45 2.74 1.32 2.05
N ALA A 46 1.52 1.17 2.57
CA ALA A 46 0.94 2.08 3.55
C ALA A 46 1.82 2.28 4.80
N SER A 47 2.57 1.25 5.21
CA SER A 47 3.52 1.36 6.34
C SER A 47 4.74 2.24 6.05
N SER A 48 4.98 2.61 4.78
CA SER A 48 6.04 3.55 4.39
C SER A 48 5.49 4.94 4.06
N VAL A 49 4.17 5.13 4.19
CA VAL A 49 3.51 6.41 3.85
C VAL A 49 3.25 7.18 5.12
N GLN A 50 3.76 8.40 5.19
CA GLN A 50 3.57 9.31 6.31
C GLN A 50 2.33 10.19 6.13
N ASP A 51 2.04 10.62 4.89
CA ASP A 51 0.94 11.50 4.58
C ASP A 51 0.21 11.05 3.33
N ILE A 52 -1.12 11.06 3.39
CA ILE A 52 -2.01 10.72 2.28
C ILE A 52 -2.92 11.91 2.02
N GLN A 53 -2.73 12.55 0.88
CA GLN A 53 -3.60 13.61 0.43
C GLN A 53 -4.57 13.09 -0.63
N ILE A 54 -5.86 13.22 -0.38
CA ILE A 54 -6.92 12.81 -1.30
C ILE A 54 -7.65 14.05 -1.80
N GLN A 55 -7.53 14.32 -3.10
CA GLN A 55 -8.29 15.36 -3.79
C GLN A 55 -9.40 14.70 -4.63
N ARG A 56 -10.65 15.00 -4.30
CA ARG A 56 -11.82 14.44 -4.98
C ARG A 56 -12.25 15.31 -6.15
N GLY A 57 -12.60 14.67 -7.27
CA GLY A 57 -13.01 15.35 -8.50
C GLY A 57 -11.83 15.85 -9.34
N VAL A 58 -12.15 16.55 -10.40
CA VAL A 58 -11.18 17.19 -11.29
C VAL A 58 -10.59 18.41 -10.59
N GLY A 59 -9.52 18.23 -9.86
CA GLY A 59 -8.80 19.34 -9.25
C GLY A 59 -7.92 20.11 -10.23
N ALA A 60 -7.20 21.13 -9.76
CA ALA A 60 -6.11 21.73 -10.52
C ALA A 60 -5.07 20.63 -10.78
N SER A 61 -5.05 20.12 -11.99
CA SER A 61 -4.31 18.91 -12.37
C SER A 61 -2.84 19.22 -12.58
N THR A 62 -2.10 19.29 -11.50
CA THR A 62 -0.63 19.20 -11.54
C THR A 62 -0.15 17.75 -11.56
N ASN A 63 -1.06 16.78 -11.44
CA ASN A 63 -0.74 15.40 -11.08
C ASN A 63 -0.93 14.39 -12.23
N GLY A 64 -1.04 14.83 -13.47
CA GLY A 64 -1.01 13.97 -14.67
C GLY A 64 -2.36 13.41 -15.11
N ALA A 65 -2.31 12.36 -15.94
CA ALA A 65 -3.47 11.70 -16.54
C ALA A 65 -4.31 10.98 -15.48
N CYS A 66 -5.55 10.63 -15.82
CA CYS A 66 -6.49 9.87 -14.98
C CYS A 66 -7.05 10.61 -13.74
N ALA A 67 -6.72 11.87 -13.52
CA ALA A 67 -7.22 12.67 -12.40
C ALA A 67 -8.70 13.10 -12.55
N PHE A 68 -9.52 12.33 -13.26
CA PHE A 68 -10.93 12.67 -13.51
C PHE A 68 -11.80 12.43 -12.27
N GLY A 69 -11.60 11.33 -11.60
CA GLY A 69 -12.39 10.95 -10.42
C GLY A 69 -11.83 11.49 -9.13
N ALA A 70 -10.54 11.35 -8.97
CA ALA A 70 -9.79 11.82 -7.81
C ALA A 70 -8.28 11.74 -8.07
N THR A 71 -7.52 12.40 -7.18
CA THR A 71 -6.08 12.24 -7.08
C THR A 71 -5.72 11.82 -5.66
N ILE A 72 -4.86 10.81 -5.53
CA ILE A 72 -4.29 10.34 -4.27
C ILE A 72 -2.79 10.58 -4.32
N ASN A 73 -2.28 11.44 -3.46
CA ASN A 73 -0.86 11.69 -3.30
C ASN A 73 -0.36 11.00 -2.04
N LEU A 74 0.53 10.05 -2.21
CA LEU A 74 1.21 9.36 -1.13
C LEU A 74 2.57 10.01 -0.92
N LYS A 75 2.86 10.43 0.29
CA LYS A 75 4.19 10.90 0.68
C LYS A 75 4.83 9.87 1.58
N THR A 76 5.96 9.35 1.17
CA THR A 76 6.81 8.57 2.05
C THR A 76 7.51 9.52 3.02
N GLU A 77 8.09 8.96 4.04
CA GLU A 77 8.64 9.66 5.20
C GLU A 77 9.31 11.00 4.93
N SER A 78 9.14 11.89 5.91
CA SER A 78 9.82 13.18 5.99
C SER A 78 11.25 13.00 6.53
N ILE A 79 12.05 14.05 6.39
CA ILE A 79 13.36 14.13 7.03
C ILE A 79 13.13 14.25 8.55
N HIS A 80 13.62 13.28 9.30
CA HIS A 80 13.62 13.30 10.77
C HIS A 80 14.92 13.95 11.26
N ALA A 81 14.82 14.84 12.24
CA ALA A 81 15.98 15.49 12.82
C ALA A 81 16.82 14.50 13.66
N GLU A 82 16.15 13.62 14.39
CA GLU A 82 16.77 12.67 15.32
C GLU A 82 16.68 11.25 14.82
N PRO A 83 17.64 10.38 15.17
CA PRO A 83 17.54 8.95 14.86
C PRO A 83 16.39 8.32 15.63
N TYR A 84 15.73 7.35 15.01
CA TYR A 84 14.60 6.65 15.60
C TYR A 84 14.58 5.17 15.24
N THR A 85 13.91 4.41 16.08
CA THR A 85 13.53 3.02 15.81
C THR A 85 12.09 2.83 16.24
N GLU A 86 11.28 2.28 15.35
CA GLU A 86 9.89 1.99 15.59
C GLU A 86 9.61 0.52 15.31
N ILE A 87 8.90 -0.13 16.22
CA ILE A 87 8.49 -1.52 16.12
C ILE A 87 6.97 -1.55 16.27
N ASN A 88 6.28 -2.00 15.24
CA ASN A 88 4.84 -2.18 15.25
C ASN A 88 4.51 -3.66 15.11
N SER A 89 3.70 -4.16 16.05
CA SER A 89 3.19 -5.52 16.04
C SER A 89 1.69 -5.49 16.27
N SER A 90 0.94 -6.21 15.46
CA SER A 90 -0.50 -6.35 15.60
C SER A 90 -0.94 -7.77 15.36
N TYR A 91 -1.98 -8.18 16.09
CA TYR A 91 -2.62 -9.48 15.96
C TYR A 91 -4.14 -9.30 15.89
N GLY A 92 -4.79 -10.04 15.01
CA GLY A 92 -6.23 -9.94 14.75
C GLY A 92 -6.88 -11.28 14.46
N SER A 93 -8.16 -11.26 14.09
CA SER A 93 -8.91 -12.44 13.69
C SER A 93 -8.28 -13.15 12.51
N PHE A 94 -8.59 -14.43 12.33
CA PHE A 94 -8.08 -15.28 11.24
C PHE A 94 -6.55 -15.36 11.22
N ASN A 95 -5.95 -15.46 12.41
CA ASN A 95 -4.50 -15.52 12.59
C ASN A 95 -3.77 -14.36 11.87
N THR A 96 -4.44 -13.21 11.73
CA THR A 96 -3.83 -12.05 11.08
C THR A 96 -2.76 -11.47 11.97
N MET A 97 -1.53 -11.49 11.50
CA MET A 97 -0.37 -10.92 12.17
C MET A 97 0.35 -9.95 11.25
N LYS A 98 0.64 -8.76 11.75
CA LYS A 98 1.48 -7.79 11.05
C LYS A 98 2.60 -7.33 11.99
N ASN A 99 3.82 -7.45 11.51
CA ASN A 99 5.01 -7.00 12.23
C ASN A 99 5.84 -6.13 11.29
N ASN A 100 6.23 -4.94 11.71
CA ASN A 100 7.20 -4.13 10.99
C ASN A 100 8.21 -3.50 11.95
N ILE A 101 9.40 -3.32 11.43
CA ILE A 101 10.49 -2.59 12.10
C ILE A 101 10.95 -1.51 11.13
N GLN A 102 11.03 -0.32 11.65
CA GLN A 102 11.48 0.87 10.94
C GLN A 102 12.59 1.54 11.71
N VAL A 103 13.63 1.99 10.99
CA VAL A 103 14.77 2.70 11.56
C VAL A 103 15.11 3.90 10.71
N GLY A 104 15.46 4.99 11.35
CA GLY A 104 15.95 6.20 10.69
C GLY A 104 17.22 6.72 11.33
N SER A 105 18.12 7.22 10.50
CA SER A 105 19.41 7.75 10.96
C SER A 105 19.31 9.12 11.63
N GLY A 106 18.16 9.80 11.47
CA GLY A 106 18.10 11.24 11.70
C GLY A 106 18.95 12.01 10.68
N LEU A 107 19.07 13.31 10.89
CA LEU A 107 19.79 14.18 9.99
C LEU A 107 21.31 14.14 10.30
N ILE A 108 22.08 13.55 9.39
CA ILE A 108 23.54 13.42 9.49
C ILE A 108 24.19 14.64 8.83
N LYS A 109 25.00 15.37 9.60
CA LYS A 109 25.74 16.59 9.16
C LYS A 109 24.81 17.61 8.47
N ASP A 110 23.58 17.73 8.92
CA ASP A 110 22.56 18.64 8.40
C ASP A 110 22.19 18.43 6.92
N HIS A 111 22.63 17.33 6.31
CA HIS A 111 22.45 17.10 4.87
C HIS A 111 21.89 15.73 4.48
N PHE A 112 22.16 14.68 5.25
CA PHE A 112 21.81 13.33 4.85
C PHE A 112 20.86 12.69 5.83
N CYS A 113 19.86 11.98 5.32
CA CYS A 113 18.96 11.16 6.10
C CYS A 113 18.74 9.82 5.41
N PHE A 114 18.75 8.74 6.19
CA PHE A 114 18.50 7.39 5.71
C PHE A 114 17.41 6.73 6.55
N ASP A 115 16.48 6.09 5.88
CA ASP A 115 15.40 5.35 6.51
C ASP A 115 15.32 3.96 5.91
N ALA A 116 14.99 2.97 6.72
CA ALA A 116 14.77 1.62 6.28
C ALA A 116 13.61 0.98 7.05
N ARG A 117 12.81 0.17 6.36
CA ARG A 117 11.71 -0.60 6.94
C ARG A 117 11.69 -2.01 6.38
N ILE A 118 11.43 -2.97 7.26
CA ILE A 118 11.05 -4.34 6.90
C ILE A 118 9.68 -4.63 7.48
N SER A 119 8.87 -5.38 6.76
CA SER A 119 7.51 -5.73 7.18
C SER A 119 7.18 -7.15 6.78
N LYS A 120 6.44 -7.83 7.65
CA LYS A 120 5.81 -9.12 7.39
C LYS A 120 4.36 -9.08 7.83
N LEU A 121 3.47 -9.53 6.95
CA LEU A 121 2.04 -9.66 7.22
C LEU A 121 1.61 -11.07 6.82
N HIS A 122 0.83 -11.70 7.67
CA HIS A 122 0.21 -13.00 7.46
C HIS A 122 -1.26 -12.93 7.85
N SER A 123 -2.12 -13.63 7.11
CA SER A 123 -3.52 -13.85 7.47
C SER A 123 -4.02 -15.13 6.82
N ASP A 124 -4.78 -15.94 7.57
CA ASP A 124 -5.47 -17.10 6.99
C ASP A 124 -6.69 -16.67 6.15
N GLY A 125 -7.20 -15.45 6.37
CA GLY A 125 -8.40 -14.94 5.73
C GLY A 125 -9.69 -15.52 6.31
N TYR A 126 -10.82 -14.85 6.07
CA TYR A 126 -12.14 -15.35 6.48
C TYR A 126 -12.70 -16.37 5.50
N ILE A 127 -12.52 -16.12 4.21
CA ILE A 127 -13.01 -16.99 3.13
C ILE A 127 -12.02 -18.13 2.93
N ASP A 128 -12.52 -19.33 2.66
CA ASP A 128 -11.69 -20.52 2.40
C ASP A 128 -10.70 -20.23 1.25
N TYR A 129 -9.45 -20.64 1.42
CA TYR A 129 -8.34 -20.40 0.46
C TYR A 129 -7.98 -18.93 0.19
N SER A 130 -8.42 -17.99 1.05
CA SER A 130 -8.11 -16.56 0.88
C SER A 130 -6.90 -16.08 1.69
N GLY A 131 -6.13 -17.00 2.24
CA GLY A 131 -4.94 -16.65 3.02
C GLY A 131 -3.93 -15.80 2.24
N SER A 132 -3.19 -14.97 2.95
CA SER A 132 -2.20 -14.05 2.36
C SER A 132 -0.95 -13.95 3.22
N ASP A 133 0.21 -13.99 2.55
CA ASP A 133 1.53 -13.78 3.12
C ASP A 133 2.23 -12.67 2.37
N HIS A 134 2.64 -11.62 3.08
CA HIS A 134 3.33 -10.48 2.50
C HIS A 134 4.67 -10.25 3.22
N GLU A 135 5.68 -10.00 2.44
CA GLU A 135 6.98 -9.55 2.92
C GLU A 135 7.39 -8.32 2.12
N SER A 136 7.82 -7.26 2.77
CA SER A 136 8.29 -6.07 2.09
C SER A 136 9.45 -5.40 2.80
N PHE A 137 10.28 -4.74 2.02
CA PHE A 137 11.24 -3.80 2.55
C PHE A 137 11.18 -2.46 1.80
N PHE A 138 11.53 -1.41 2.49
CA PHE A 138 11.65 -0.06 1.96
C PHE A 138 12.96 0.55 2.47
N VAL A 139 13.67 1.21 1.59
CA VAL A 139 14.88 1.98 1.93
C VAL A 139 14.80 3.33 1.26
N SER A 140 15.06 4.38 1.99
CA SER A 140 15.10 5.75 1.50
C SER A 140 16.43 6.40 1.87
N GLY A 141 17.03 7.10 0.92
CA GLY A 141 18.16 7.99 1.16
C GLY A 141 17.83 9.39 0.67
N THR A 142 18.02 10.38 1.51
CA THR A 142 17.72 11.77 1.21
C THR A 142 18.97 12.64 1.40
N TYR A 143 19.27 13.45 0.40
CA TYR A 143 20.20 14.57 0.51
C TYR A 143 19.41 15.87 0.54
N TYR A 144 19.69 16.70 1.50
CA TYR A 144 19.03 17.99 1.70
C TYR A 144 20.03 19.13 1.76
N SER A 145 19.75 20.21 1.07
CA SER A 145 20.45 21.48 1.21
C SER A 145 19.47 22.66 0.99
N ASN A 146 19.92 23.90 1.24
CA ASN A 146 19.08 25.09 1.12
C ASN A 146 18.40 25.27 -0.25
N LYS A 147 18.93 24.66 -1.31
CA LYS A 147 18.44 24.82 -2.68
C LYS A 147 18.12 23.50 -3.37
N THR A 148 18.46 22.37 -2.76
CA THR A 148 18.38 21.07 -3.43
C THR A 148 17.91 20.01 -2.47
N LEU A 149 16.91 19.26 -2.91
CA LEU A 149 16.45 18.03 -2.26
C LEU A 149 16.57 16.90 -3.28
N VAL A 150 17.34 15.88 -2.95
CA VAL A 150 17.42 14.65 -3.73
C VAL A 150 16.97 13.50 -2.84
N LYS A 151 15.99 12.73 -3.31
CA LYS A 151 15.49 11.56 -2.59
C LYS A 151 15.53 10.34 -3.49
N ALA A 152 16.15 9.26 -3.00
CA ALA A 152 16.16 7.95 -3.64
C ALA A 152 15.38 6.97 -2.77
N ASN A 153 14.43 6.26 -3.36
CA ASN A 153 13.63 5.24 -2.68
C ASN A 153 13.80 3.91 -3.39
N ILE A 154 13.97 2.84 -2.62
CA ILE A 154 13.94 1.46 -3.08
C ILE A 154 12.84 0.76 -2.32
N PHE A 155 11.87 0.23 -3.05
CA PHE A 155 10.80 -0.59 -2.51
C PHE A 155 10.80 -1.95 -3.19
N LYS A 156 10.69 -3.02 -2.41
CA LYS A 156 10.51 -4.37 -2.92
C LYS A 156 9.58 -5.14 -1.99
N GLY A 157 8.66 -5.88 -2.60
CA GLY A 157 7.76 -6.77 -1.89
C GLY A 157 7.69 -8.14 -2.54
N LYS A 158 7.20 -9.10 -1.76
CA LYS A 158 6.78 -10.41 -2.18
C LYS A 158 5.44 -10.68 -1.55
N GLU A 159 4.50 -11.09 -2.37
CA GLU A 159 3.17 -11.47 -1.94
C GLU A 159 2.81 -12.86 -2.43
N LYS A 160 2.18 -13.63 -1.55
CA LYS A 160 1.46 -14.86 -1.88
C LYS A 160 0.07 -14.71 -1.32
N THR A 161 -0.93 -14.64 -2.19
CA THR A 161 -2.31 -14.42 -1.77
C THR A 161 -3.24 -15.39 -2.47
N GLY A 162 -4.23 -15.87 -1.73
CA GLY A 162 -5.33 -16.66 -2.26
C GLY A 162 -6.33 -15.78 -3.02
N ILE A 163 -7.12 -16.40 -3.88
CA ILE A 163 -8.12 -15.72 -4.70
C ILE A 163 -9.50 -15.89 -4.08
N SER A 164 -10.19 -14.79 -3.81
CA SER A 164 -11.56 -14.77 -3.31
C SER A 164 -12.36 -13.63 -3.97
N TRP A 165 -12.40 -13.63 -5.30
CA TRP A 165 -13.03 -12.55 -6.08
C TRP A 165 -14.54 -12.57 -6.08
N TRP A 166 -15.12 -13.76 -5.93
CA TRP A 166 -16.56 -13.92 -5.92
C TRP A 166 -17.08 -13.93 -4.49
N GLY A 167 -18.25 -13.39 -4.30
CA GLY A 167 -18.96 -13.49 -3.02
C GLY A 167 -19.43 -14.92 -2.78
N VAL A 168 -19.76 -15.22 -1.54
CA VAL A 168 -20.42 -16.46 -1.18
C VAL A 168 -21.82 -16.47 -1.83
N PRO A 169 -22.22 -17.54 -2.55
CA PRO A 169 -23.57 -17.68 -3.10
C PRO A 169 -24.64 -17.64 -2.01
N GLU A 170 -25.83 -17.12 -2.33
CA GLU A 170 -26.90 -16.91 -1.35
C GLU A 170 -27.34 -18.22 -0.66
N ASP A 171 -27.39 -19.32 -1.40
CA ASP A 171 -27.73 -20.65 -0.90
C ASP A 171 -26.71 -21.21 0.08
N MET A 172 -25.45 -20.73 0.02
CA MET A 172 -24.37 -21.12 0.93
C MET A 172 -24.29 -20.27 2.20
N LEU A 173 -24.95 -19.12 2.26
CA LEU A 173 -24.84 -18.18 3.40
C LEU A 173 -25.31 -18.78 4.73
N GLU A 174 -26.20 -19.73 4.72
CA GLU A 174 -26.68 -20.38 5.95
C GLU A 174 -25.88 -21.64 6.32
N THR A 175 -25.29 -22.31 5.32
CA THR A 175 -24.62 -23.60 5.49
C THR A 175 -23.09 -23.49 5.55
N ASN A 176 -22.50 -22.64 4.71
CA ASN A 176 -21.05 -22.42 4.64
C ASN A 176 -20.72 -20.99 4.24
N ARG A 177 -20.62 -20.09 5.23
CA ARG A 177 -20.33 -18.67 5.00
C ARG A 177 -18.90 -18.38 4.55
N THR A 178 -18.01 -19.34 4.63
CA THR A 178 -16.61 -19.21 4.22
C THR A 178 -16.36 -19.80 2.84
N TYR A 179 -17.37 -20.38 2.21
CA TYR A 179 -17.26 -21.02 0.90
C TYR A 179 -16.65 -20.10 -0.16
N ASN A 180 -15.66 -20.60 -0.87
CA ASN A 180 -14.97 -19.88 -1.93
C ASN A 180 -15.14 -20.59 -3.27
N PRO A 181 -16.03 -20.12 -4.16
CA PRO A 181 -16.24 -20.73 -5.47
C PRO A 181 -14.98 -20.75 -6.36
N ALA A 182 -14.02 -19.84 -6.08
CA ALA A 182 -12.76 -19.75 -6.81
C ALA A 182 -11.65 -20.63 -6.24
N GLY A 183 -11.82 -21.20 -5.06
CA GLY A 183 -10.79 -21.96 -4.34
C GLY A 183 -10.79 -23.46 -4.58
N GLU A 184 -11.72 -23.98 -5.36
CA GLU A 184 -11.89 -25.41 -5.60
C GLU A 184 -11.12 -25.94 -6.83
N TYR A 185 -10.19 -25.16 -7.42
CA TYR A 185 -9.45 -25.51 -8.62
C TYR A 185 -7.98 -25.73 -8.34
#